data_30b5d3af066f197f637abf24fc3ef056
#
_entry.id   30b5d3af066f197f637abf24fc3ef056
#
_cell.length_a   1.000
_cell.length_b   1.000
_cell.length_c   1.000
_cell.angle_alpha   90.00
_cell.angle_beta   90.00
_cell.angle_gamma   90.00
#
_symmetry.space_group_name_H-M   'P 1'
#
loop_
_entity.id
_entity.type
_entity.pdbx_description
1 polymer ?
#
loop_
_entity_poly.entity_id
_entity_poly.type
_entity_poly.pdbx_seq_one_letter_code
_entity_poly.pdbx_strand_id
1 'polypeptide(L)'
;RNQRLTAKDLVKSLSEKELSDIIRDLGEERFHKRIARGIVEERRKKEISTTAELTEAILRSLPYINNKYKIHPATRAFQALRIEVNDELGSVTEALKELPDALQKGARACVISFHSLEDRIAKNTFKEFKAQGVFSILTKKPVIADELEVIANPRSRSAKLRVAEKV
;
A
#
# COMPACT_ATOMS: atom_id res chain seq x y z
N ARG A 1 -14.13 16.85 17.39
CA ARG A 1 -13.73 16.31 16.06
C ARG A 1 -12.23 16.14 16.10
N ASN A 2 -11.72 14.91 16.23
CA ASN A 2 -10.31 14.64 16.04
C ASN A 2 -9.96 15.04 14.60
N GLN A 3 -9.08 16.04 14.45
CA GLN A 3 -8.53 16.37 13.13
C GLN A 3 -7.78 15.14 12.64
N ARG A 4 -8.31 14.49 11.61
CA ARG A 4 -7.61 13.38 10.97
C ARG A 4 -6.35 13.92 10.32
N LEU A 5 -5.21 13.29 10.62
CA LEU A 5 -3.93 13.55 9.96
C LEU A 5 -4.12 13.51 8.43
N THR A 6 -3.55 14.47 7.72
CA THR A 6 -3.63 14.55 6.26
C THR A 6 -2.26 14.33 5.63
N ALA A 7 -2.23 13.98 4.35
CA ALA A 7 -0.97 13.88 3.61
C ALA A 7 -0.20 15.22 3.59
N LYS A 8 -0.92 16.35 3.60
CA LYS A 8 -0.32 17.69 3.72
C LYS A 8 0.39 17.84 5.07
N ASP A 9 -0.21 17.36 6.16
CA ASP A 9 0.40 17.44 7.49
C ASP A 9 1.68 16.60 7.56
N LEU A 10 1.67 15.38 6.99
CA LEU A 10 2.88 14.55 6.88
C LEU A 10 3.99 15.25 6.11
N VAL A 11 3.66 15.75 4.91
CA VAL A 11 4.62 16.48 4.06
C VAL A 11 5.16 17.72 4.77
N LYS A 12 4.34 18.42 5.54
CA LYS A 12 4.72 19.65 6.26
C LYS A 12 5.59 19.38 7.48
N SER A 13 5.26 18.37 8.29
CA SER A 13 5.82 18.20 9.65
C SER A 13 6.95 17.18 9.76
N LEU A 14 6.90 16.08 8.98
CA LEU A 14 7.84 15.00 9.13
C LEU A 14 9.27 15.40 8.72
N SER A 15 10.26 14.85 9.41
CA SER A 15 11.67 14.97 9.04
C SER A 15 11.98 14.26 7.73
N GLU A 16 13.12 14.58 7.10
CA GLU A 16 13.60 13.88 5.90
C GLU A 16 13.72 12.37 6.12
N LYS A 17 14.17 11.97 7.31
CA LYS A 17 14.31 10.56 7.67
C LYS A 17 12.95 9.86 7.74
N GLU A 18 11.98 10.42 8.45
CA GLU A 18 10.64 9.86 8.60
C GLU A 18 9.93 9.75 7.24
N LEU A 19 9.96 10.80 6.40
CA LEU A 19 9.44 10.75 5.04
C LEU A 19 10.12 9.66 4.21
N SER A 20 11.45 9.55 4.32
CA SER A 20 12.22 8.53 3.62
C SER A 20 11.82 7.12 4.06
N ASP A 21 11.62 6.89 5.34
CA ASP A 21 11.22 5.60 5.90
C ASP A 21 9.80 5.22 5.43
N ILE A 22 8.84 6.14 5.52
CA ILE A 22 7.47 5.93 5.01
C ILE A 22 7.50 5.59 3.50
N ILE A 23 8.21 6.36 2.68
CA ILE A 23 8.27 6.14 1.23
C ILE A 23 8.97 4.82 0.89
N ARG A 24 9.97 4.40 1.68
CA ARG A 24 10.63 3.09 1.52
C ARG A 24 9.69 1.95 1.89
N ASP A 25 9.13 2.00 3.09
CA ASP A 25 8.46 0.86 3.71
C ASP A 25 7.03 0.66 3.18
N LEU A 26 6.29 1.75 2.95
CA LEU A 26 4.92 1.73 2.47
C LEU A 26 4.79 1.95 0.96
N GLY A 27 5.76 2.61 0.34
CA GLY A 27 5.80 2.81 -1.12
C GLY A 27 6.64 1.77 -1.86
N GLU A 28 7.49 1.03 -1.17
CA GLU A 28 8.50 0.16 -1.77
C GLU A 28 9.33 0.92 -2.85
N GLU A 29 9.62 2.23 -2.60
CA GLU A 29 10.27 3.11 -3.56
C GLU A 29 11.79 3.18 -3.33
N ARG A 30 12.54 2.76 -4.32
CA ARG A 30 14.01 2.70 -4.24
C ARG A 30 14.68 4.06 -4.09
N PHE A 31 14.08 5.12 -4.65
CA PHE A 31 14.61 6.49 -4.58
C PHE A 31 14.10 7.27 -3.37
N HIS A 32 13.56 6.59 -2.35
CA HIS A 32 12.94 7.17 -1.17
C HIS A 32 13.75 8.31 -0.53
N LYS A 33 15.08 8.15 -0.38
CA LYS A 33 15.95 9.18 0.20
C LYS A 33 16.00 10.47 -0.64
N ARG A 34 16.07 10.34 -1.97
CA ARG A 34 16.08 11.49 -2.88
C ARG A 34 14.74 12.21 -2.86
N ILE A 35 13.64 11.45 -2.90
CA ILE A 35 12.28 11.99 -2.86
C ILE A 35 12.06 12.74 -1.54
N ALA A 36 12.39 12.13 -0.41
CA ALA A 36 12.23 12.76 0.90
C ALA A 36 13.04 14.06 1.00
N ARG A 37 14.29 14.05 0.56
CA ARG A 37 15.14 15.26 0.51
C ARG A 37 14.50 16.35 -0.35
N GLY A 38 14.08 16.02 -1.57
CA GLY A 38 13.47 17.00 -2.48
C GLY A 38 12.17 17.59 -1.93
N ILE A 39 11.33 16.79 -1.27
CA ILE A 39 10.14 17.30 -0.58
C ILE A 39 10.54 18.28 0.52
N VAL A 40 11.53 17.96 1.35
CA VAL A 40 12.00 18.83 2.44
C VAL A 40 12.63 20.11 1.90
N GLU A 41 13.42 20.05 0.83
CA GLU A 41 14.01 21.22 0.18
C GLU A 41 12.93 22.12 -0.44
N GLU A 42 11.94 21.55 -1.12
CA GLU A 42 10.88 22.33 -1.77
C GLU A 42 9.96 22.99 -0.75
N ARG A 43 9.55 22.30 0.33
CA ARG A 43 8.69 22.89 1.36
C ARG A 43 9.35 24.03 2.14
N ARG A 44 10.70 24.10 2.16
CA ARG A 44 11.44 25.24 2.75
C ARG A 44 11.33 26.51 1.91
N LYS A 45 11.12 26.37 0.61
CA LYS A 45 11.00 27.50 -0.33
C LYS A 45 9.55 27.97 -0.42
N LYS A 46 8.62 27.00 -0.52
CA LYS A 46 7.18 27.24 -0.65
C LYS A 46 6.41 26.08 -0.04
N GLU A 47 5.31 26.37 0.65
CA GLU A 47 4.41 25.35 1.17
C GLU A 47 3.88 24.45 0.04
N ILE A 48 3.97 23.13 0.23
CA ILE A 48 3.39 22.14 -0.68
C ILE A 48 1.95 21.87 -0.21
N SER A 49 0.97 22.38 -0.95
CA SER A 49 -0.45 22.36 -0.55
C SER A 49 -1.31 21.50 -1.48
N THR A 50 -0.82 21.20 -2.69
CA THR A 50 -1.57 20.47 -3.70
C THR A 50 -0.84 19.21 -4.14
N THR A 51 -1.60 18.24 -4.71
CA THR A 51 -1.02 17.04 -5.31
C THR A 51 -0.11 17.36 -6.49
N ALA A 52 -0.39 18.41 -7.24
CA ALA A 52 0.45 18.87 -8.35
C ALA A 52 1.83 19.36 -7.86
N GLU A 53 1.86 20.20 -6.83
CA GLU A 53 3.11 20.68 -6.23
C GLU A 53 3.95 19.54 -5.65
N LEU A 54 3.31 18.58 -4.96
CA LEU A 54 3.99 17.40 -4.45
C LEU A 54 4.53 16.52 -5.59
N THR A 55 3.76 16.32 -6.65
CA THR A 55 4.20 15.57 -7.84
C THR A 55 5.44 16.22 -8.44
N GLU A 56 5.44 17.55 -8.59
CA GLU A 56 6.58 18.29 -9.15
C GLU A 56 7.82 18.15 -8.28
N ALA A 57 7.71 18.28 -6.95
CA ALA A 57 8.80 18.07 -6.01
C ALA A 57 9.40 16.65 -6.12
N ILE A 58 8.55 15.63 -6.23
CA ILE A 58 8.97 14.25 -6.42
C ILE A 58 9.71 14.08 -7.75
N LEU A 59 9.13 14.55 -8.85
CA LEU A 59 9.73 14.40 -10.18
C LEU A 59 11.08 15.08 -10.31
N ARG A 60 11.24 16.29 -9.75
CA ARG A 60 12.52 17.02 -9.71
C ARG A 60 13.59 16.29 -8.91
N SER A 61 13.19 15.48 -7.91
CA SER A 61 14.12 14.72 -7.06
C SER A 61 14.67 13.46 -7.73
N LEU A 62 13.97 12.98 -8.74
CA LEU A 62 14.33 11.73 -9.41
C LEU A 62 15.44 11.97 -10.45
N PRO A 63 16.36 11.01 -10.64
CA PRO A 63 17.29 11.09 -11.75
C PRO A 63 16.50 11.09 -13.07
N TYR A 64 17.07 11.72 -14.12
CA TYR A 64 16.48 11.65 -15.46
C TYR A 64 16.21 10.18 -15.84
N ILE A 65 14.95 9.85 -16.04
CA ILE A 65 14.51 8.49 -16.28
C ILE A 65 13.85 8.46 -17.65
N ASN A 66 14.58 7.90 -18.62
CA ASN A 66 13.99 7.58 -19.92
C ASN A 66 12.70 6.77 -19.71
N ASN A 67 11.64 7.04 -20.47
CA ASN A 67 10.26 6.52 -20.46
C ASN A 67 10.01 5.01 -20.13
N LYS A 68 10.82 4.39 -19.29
CA LYS A 68 10.74 2.96 -18.90
C LYS A 68 9.86 2.66 -17.69
N TYR A 69 9.23 3.67 -17.09
CA TYR A 69 8.33 3.39 -15.96
C TYR A 69 6.98 2.91 -16.48
N LYS A 70 6.59 1.70 -16.05
CA LYS A 70 5.25 1.15 -16.28
C LYS A 70 4.14 1.93 -15.56
N ILE A 71 4.50 2.66 -14.50
CA ILE A 71 3.60 3.50 -13.68
C ILE A 71 4.23 4.87 -13.49
N HIS A 72 3.41 5.89 -13.24
CA HIS A 72 3.91 7.25 -12.98
C HIS A 72 4.89 7.26 -11.81
N PRO A 73 6.06 7.93 -11.89
CA PRO A 73 7.11 7.84 -10.87
C PRO A 73 6.68 8.27 -9.46
N ALA A 74 5.73 9.19 -9.34
CA ALA A 74 5.21 9.64 -8.05
C ALA A 74 4.22 8.66 -7.40
N THR A 75 3.69 7.67 -8.14
CA THR A 75 2.62 6.77 -7.65
C THR A 75 2.98 6.11 -6.33
N ARG A 76 4.21 5.61 -6.19
CA ARG A 76 4.65 4.91 -4.97
C ARG A 76 4.74 5.82 -3.77
N ALA A 77 5.19 7.06 -3.95
CA ALA A 77 5.24 8.04 -2.87
C ALA A 77 3.83 8.44 -2.42
N PHE A 78 2.88 8.64 -3.36
CA PHE A 78 1.48 8.89 -3.02
C PHE A 78 0.83 7.69 -2.33
N GLN A 79 1.11 6.46 -2.78
CA GLN A 79 0.65 5.25 -2.12
C GLN A 79 1.15 5.20 -0.68
N ALA A 80 2.44 5.48 -0.43
CA ALA A 80 3.02 5.49 0.89
C ALA A 80 2.31 6.47 1.84
N LEU A 81 2.12 7.71 1.39
CA LEU A 81 1.42 8.74 2.18
C LEU A 81 -0.05 8.36 2.44
N ARG A 82 -0.74 7.74 1.48
CA ARG A 82 -2.12 7.29 1.64
C ARG A 82 -2.23 6.17 2.68
N ILE A 83 -1.35 5.18 2.60
CA ILE A 83 -1.30 4.06 3.55
C ILE A 83 -1.07 4.59 4.96
N GLU A 84 -0.12 5.52 5.13
CA GLU A 84 0.20 6.12 6.42
C GLU A 84 -0.97 6.92 7.00
N VAL A 85 -1.56 7.82 6.20
CA VAL A 85 -2.68 8.68 6.62
C VAL A 85 -3.90 7.87 7.04
N ASN A 86 -4.19 6.78 6.34
CA ASN A 86 -5.39 5.99 6.55
C ASN A 86 -5.16 4.79 7.48
N ASP A 87 -3.94 4.53 7.92
CA ASP A 87 -3.56 3.31 8.64
C ASP A 87 -4.10 2.04 7.94
N GLU A 88 -3.89 1.97 6.60
CA GLU A 88 -4.48 0.91 5.78
C GLU A 88 -3.98 -0.47 6.22
N LEU A 89 -2.69 -0.61 6.53
CA LEU A 89 -2.11 -1.90 6.91
C LEU A 89 -2.54 -2.35 8.32
N GLY A 90 -2.68 -1.41 9.26
CA GLY A 90 -3.26 -1.67 10.58
C GLY A 90 -4.68 -2.18 10.47
N SER A 91 -5.52 -1.45 9.73
CA SER A 91 -6.92 -1.82 9.50
C SER A 91 -7.08 -3.21 8.87
N VAL A 92 -6.27 -3.54 7.84
CA VAL A 92 -6.28 -4.89 7.23
C VAL A 92 -5.85 -5.96 8.23
N THR A 93 -4.82 -5.67 9.03
CA THR A 93 -4.31 -6.62 10.04
C THR A 93 -5.35 -6.89 11.11
N GLU A 94 -6.02 -5.87 11.63
CA GLU A 94 -7.09 -6.01 12.63
C GLU A 94 -8.28 -6.81 12.07
N ALA A 95 -8.78 -6.44 10.88
CA ALA A 95 -9.88 -7.13 10.24
C ALA A 95 -9.58 -8.63 10.00
N LEU A 96 -8.36 -8.98 9.62
CA LEU A 96 -7.99 -10.38 9.41
C LEU A 96 -7.88 -11.15 10.73
N LYS A 97 -7.46 -10.52 11.83
CA LYS A 97 -7.40 -11.16 13.15
C LYS A 97 -8.76 -11.58 13.69
N GLU A 98 -9.81 -10.88 13.33
CA GLU A 98 -11.18 -11.17 13.76
C GLU A 98 -11.82 -12.36 12.98
N LEU A 99 -11.23 -12.82 11.86
CA LEU A 99 -11.80 -13.88 11.03
C LEU A 99 -12.07 -15.19 11.78
N PRO A 100 -11.20 -15.66 12.69
CA PRO A 100 -11.46 -16.88 13.46
C PRO A 100 -12.76 -16.82 14.25
N ASP A 101 -13.10 -15.68 14.82
CA ASP A 101 -14.29 -15.51 15.65
C ASP A 101 -15.53 -15.15 14.83
N ALA A 102 -15.33 -14.43 13.72
CA ALA A 102 -16.42 -14.00 12.84
C ALA A 102 -16.97 -15.09 11.92
N LEU A 103 -16.20 -16.15 11.63
CA LEU A 103 -16.57 -17.17 10.67
C LEU A 103 -16.96 -18.48 11.36
N GLN A 104 -17.94 -19.19 10.80
CA GLN A 104 -18.30 -20.56 11.20
C GLN A 104 -17.39 -21.57 10.49
N LYS A 105 -17.30 -22.79 11.03
CA LYS A 105 -16.61 -23.91 10.40
C LYS A 105 -17.15 -24.16 8.99
N GLY A 106 -16.26 -24.34 8.02
CA GLY A 106 -16.56 -24.47 6.59
C GLY A 106 -16.77 -23.14 5.85
N ALA A 107 -16.83 -22.01 6.55
CA ALA A 107 -16.95 -20.71 5.90
C ALA A 107 -15.60 -20.28 5.27
N ARG A 108 -15.67 -19.50 4.19
CA ARG A 108 -14.53 -19.06 3.41
C ARG A 108 -14.26 -17.57 3.60
N ALA A 109 -13.01 -17.24 3.91
CA ALA A 109 -12.50 -15.89 3.86
C ALA A 109 -11.88 -15.63 2.48
N CYS A 110 -12.41 -14.65 1.76
CA CYS A 110 -11.87 -14.17 0.47
C CYS A 110 -11.30 -12.78 0.64
N VAL A 111 -10.00 -12.62 0.43
CA VAL A 111 -9.30 -11.34 0.58
C VAL A 111 -8.75 -10.91 -0.77
N ILE A 112 -9.16 -9.72 -1.23
CA ILE A 112 -8.63 -9.08 -2.43
C ILE A 112 -7.73 -7.94 -1.99
N SER A 113 -6.47 -7.97 -2.42
CA SER A 113 -5.47 -6.94 -2.19
C SER A 113 -5.06 -6.29 -3.51
N PHE A 114 -4.70 -5.01 -3.48
CA PHE A 114 -4.32 -4.24 -4.67
C PHE A 114 -2.84 -3.86 -4.70
N HIS A 115 -2.10 -4.10 -3.61
CA HIS A 115 -0.66 -3.91 -3.56
C HIS A 115 0.04 -5.01 -2.74
N SER A 116 1.38 -5.03 -2.85
CA SER A 116 2.25 -6.07 -2.28
C SER A 116 2.18 -6.18 -0.76
N LEU A 117 2.00 -5.06 -0.06
CA LEU A 117 1.99 -5.04 1.41
C LEU A 117 0.72 -5.68 1.96
N GLU A 118 -0.47 -5.33 1.42
CA GLU A 118 -1.74 -6.00 1.78
C GLU A 118 -1.67 -7.49 1.49
N ASP A 119 -1.22 -7.89 0.28
CA ASP A 119 -1.07 -9.29 -0.10
C ASP A 119 -0.14 -10.06 0.85
N ARG A 120 0.94 -9.39 1.32
CA ARG A 120 1.88 -9.97 2.28
C ARG A 120 1.23 -10.21 3.64
N ILE A 121 0.42 -9.27 4.13
CA ILE A 121 -0.33 -9.41 5.38
C ILE A 121 -1.31 -10.57 5.25
N ALA A 122 -2.18 -10.58 4.25
CA ALA A 122 -3.16 -11.64 4.04
C ALA A 122 -2.50 -13.04 3.93
N LYS A 123 -1.40 -13.11 3.15
CA LYS A 123 -0.63 -14.35 3.02
C LYS A 123 -0.08 -14.86 4.34
N ASN A 124 0.51 -13.97 5.15
CA ASN A 124 1.13 -14.35 6.40
C ASN A 124 0.10 -14.73 7.44
N THR A 125 -0.98 -13.95 7.58
CA THR A 125 -2.08 -14.26 8.51
C THR A 125 -2.73 -15.61 8.17
N PHE A 126 -3.01 -15.91 6.90
CA PHE A 126 -3.54 -17.22 6.53
C PHE A 126 -2.56 -18.38 6.79
N LYS A 127 -1.23 -18.13 6.70
CA LYS A 127 -0.23 -19.13 7.08
C LYS A 127 -0.21 -19.37 8.59
N GLU A 128 -0.32 -18.32 9.39
CA GLU A 128 -0.39 -18.42 10.85
C GLU A 128 -1.65 -19.20 11.27
N PHE A 129 -2.80 -18.85 10.74
CA PHE A 129 -4.05 -19.58 11.01
C PHE A 129 -4.00 -21.05 10.58
N LYS A 130 -3.33 -21.34 9.45
CA LYS A 130 -3.10 -22.73 9.05
C LYS A 130 -2.19 -23.47 10.03
N ALA A 131 -1.12 -22.84 10.50
CA ALA A 131 -0.23 -23.45 11.49
C ALA A 131 -0.92 -23.73 12.83
N GLN A 132 -1.90 -22.89 13.18
CA GLN A 132 -2.74 -23.05 14.38
C GLN A 132 -3.89 -24.07 14.17
N GLY A 133 -4.06 -24.62 12.96
CA GLY A 133 -5.15 -25.55 12.65
C GLY A 133 -6.53 -24.89 12.55
N VAL A 134 -6.60 -23.56 12.44
CA VAL A 134 -7.86 -22.79 12.41
C VAL A 134 -8.40 -22.63 10.98
N PHE A 135 -7.50 -22.52 9.99
CA PHE A 135 -7.86 -22.37 8.59
C PHE A 135 -7.09 -23.33 7.69
N SER A 136 -7.72 -23.75 6.59
CA SER A 136 -7.12 -24.41 5.44
C SER A 136 -6.93 -23.42 4.30
N ILE A 137 -5.71 -23.32 3.72
CA ILE A 137 -5.43 -22.40 2.60
C ILE A 137 -5.91 -23.06 1.31
N LEU A 138 -6.90 -22.45 0.65
CA LEU A 138 -7.42 -22.91 -0.63
C LEU A 138 -6.59 -22.41 -1.82
N THR A 139 -6.03 -21.19 -1.74
CA THR A 139 -5.18 -20.62 -2.78
C THR A 139 -3.71 -20.58 -2.33
N LYS A 140 -2.89 -21.55 -2.75
CA LYS A 140 -1.43 -21.55 -2.46
C LYS A 140 -0.72 -20.33 -3.06
N LYS A 141 -1.10 -19.94 -4.29
CA LYS A 141 -0.71 -18.71 -4.97
C LYS A 141 -1.93 -17.80 -5.07
N PRO A 142 -1.78 -16.47 -5.07
CA PRO A 142 -2.92 -15.59 -5.28
C PRO A 142 -3.50 -15.83 -6.68
N VAL A 143 -4.82 -15.78 -6.80
CA VAL A 143 -5.50 -15.68 -8.09
C VAL A 143 -5.39 -14.25 -8.56
N ILE A 144 -5.04 -14.04 -9.81
CA ILE A 144 -4.90 -12.74 -10.47
C ILE A 144 -5.88 -12.64 -11.63
N ALA A 145 -6.28 -11.42 -11.99
CA ALA A 145 -7.11 -11.16 -13.15
C ALA A 145 -6.43 -11.62 -14.44
N ASP A 146 -7.17 -12.18 -15.35
CA ASP A 146 -6.71 -12.48 -16.72
C ASP A 146 -6.74 -11.22 -17.61
N GLU A 147 -6.28 -11.35 -18.85
CA GLU A 147 -6.21 -10.23 -19.79
C GLU A 147 -7.60 -9.68 -20.13
N LEU A 148 -8.62 -10.54 -20.27
CA LEU A 148 -9.97 -10.13 -20.60
C LEU A 148 -10.61 -9.34 -19.46
N GLU A 149 -10.41 -9.81 -18.21
CA GLU A 149 -10.86 -9.08 -17.05
C GLU A 149 -10.17 -7.72 -16.91
N VAL A 150 -8.85 -7.65 -17.16
CA VAL A 150 -8.09 -6.39 -17.11
C VAL A 150 -8.56 -5.41 -18.18
N ILE A 151 -8.93 -5.88 -19.38
CA ILE A 151 -9.49 -5.05 -20.45
C ILE A 151 -10.86 -4.51 -20.04
N ALA A 152 -11.73 -5.36 -19.51
CA ALA A 152 -13.07 -4.98 -19.07
C ALA A 152 -13.06 -4.11 -17.81
N ASN A 153 -12.13 -4.38 -16.89
CA ASN A 153 -11.96 -3.67 -15.62
C ASN A 153 -10.48 -3.36 -15.34
N PRO A 154 -9.93 -2.25 -15.85
CA PRO A 154 -8.51 -1.90 -15.65
C PRO A 154 -8.05 -1.84 -14.19
N ARG A 155 -8.97 -1.68 -13.22
CA ARG A 155 -8.65 -1.67 -11.79
C ARG A 155 -8.25 -3.06 -11.29
N SER A 156 -8.67 -4.14 -11.94
CA SER A 156 -8.32 -5.52 -11.58
C SER A 156 -6.85 -5.87 -11.84
N ARG A 157 -6.14 -5.08 -12.65
CA ARG A 157 -4.74 -5.33 -13.05
C ARG A 157 -3.79 -5.66 -11.87
N SER A 158 -4.01 -5.04 -10.72
CA SER A 158 -3.17 -5.23 -9.53
C SER A 158 -3.83 -6.11 -8.47
N ALA A 159 -5.06 -6.55 -8.71
CA ALA A 159 -5.82 -7.35 -7.77
C ALA A 159 -5.19 -8.74 -7.56
N LYS A 160 -5.17 -9.18 -6.32
CA LYS A 160 -4.73 -10.51 -5.90
C LYS A 160 -5.74 -11.08 -4.93
N LEU A 161 -6.39 -12.16 -5.31
CA LEU A 161 -7.35 -12.86 -4.45
C LEU A 161 -6.65 -14.00 -3.70
N ARG A 162 -6.82 -14.04 -2.39
CA ARG A 162 -6.48 -15.16 -1.52
C ARG A 162 -7.71 -15.70 -0.83
N VAL A 163 -7.79 -17.02 -0.74
CA VAL A 163 -8.92 -17.71 -0.10
C VAL A 163 -8.42 -18.72 0.90
N ALA A 164 -9.02 -18.70 2.09
CA ALA A 164 -8.85 -19.72 3.12
C ALA A 164 -10.22 -20.13 3.68
N GLU A 165 -10.35 -21.38 4.14
CA GLU A 165 -11.58 -21.95 4.70
C GLU A 165 -11.34 -22.31 6.16
N LYS A 166 -12.29 -21.95 7.04
CA LYS A 166 -12.23 -22.29 8.46
C LYS A 166 -12.49 -23.79 8.66
N VAL A 167 -11.63 -24.48 9.39
CA VAL A 167 -11.72 -25.93 9.69
C VAL A 167 -12.32 -26.23 11.04
#